data_e9b8f65d6ff7d2a0d3fc2a89cfdb249a
#
_entry.id   e9b8f65d6ff7d2a0d3fc2a89cfdb249a
#
_cell.length_a   1.000
_cell.length_b   1.000
_cell.length_c   1.000
_cell.angle_alpha   90.00
_cell.angle_beta   90.00
_cell.angle_gamma   90.00
#
_symmetry.space_group_name_H-M   'P 1'
#
loop_
_entity.id
_entity.type
_entity.pdbx_description
1 polymer ?
#
loop_
_entity_poly.entity_id
_entity_poly.type
_entity_poly.pdbx_seq_one_letter_code
_entity_poly.pdbx_strand_id
1 'polypeptide(L)'
;AASDVYKRQVLEHSRALEPKLLIIDSIQTLATESVDAIPGSLSQIRECTNVLLRYSKENTITTILIGHITKDGQLAGPKILEHMVDTVLQFEGDQQHMYRILRSMKNRFGSTSEIGIYEMLQSGLRQVANPSELLLSNHDQDLSGVAVSATMEGVRTILLEVQALVSTAAYGTPQRSATGFDTRRLNMLLAVLEKRVGFRLAAKDVFLNIAGGIRVSDPALDLSLIHISEPTRP
;
A
#
# COMPACT_ATOMS: atom_id res chain seq x y z
N ALA A 1 19.38 -32.29 -2.31
CA ALA A 1 20.13 -32.61 -1.08
C ALA A 1 20.38 -31.37 -0.18
N ALA A 2 20.59 -30.17 -0.71
CA ALA A 2 20.86 -29.00 0.14
C ALA A 2 19.61 -28.33 0.71
N SER A 3 18.47 -28.44 0.06
CA SER A 3 17.25 -27.69 0.41
C SER A 3 16.40 -28.32 1.53
N ASP A 4 16.44 -29.63 1.69
CA ASP A 4 15.73 -30.31 2.80
C ASP A 4 16.41 -30.07 4.15
N VAL A 5 17.69 -29.79 4.09
CA VAL A 5 18.51 -29.42 5.26
C VAL A 5 17.93 -28.19 5.94
N TYR A 6 17.47 -27.17 5.20
CA TYR A 6 17.01 -25.92 5.79
C TYR A 6 15.69 -26.07 6.56
N LYS A 7 14.66 -26.73 5.99
CA LYS A 7 13.38 -26.94 6.70
C LYS A 7 13.57 -27.76 7.96
N ARG A 8 14.28 -28.90 7.84
CA ARG A 8 14.54 -29.80 8.95
C ARG A 8 15.36 -29.10 10.05
N GLN A 9 16.40 -28.36 9.65
CA GLN A 9 17.22 -27.59 10.57
C GLN A 9 16.42 -26.50 11.31
N VAL A 10 15.55 -25.75 10.61
CA VAL A 10 14.68 -24.74 11.28
C VAL A 10 13.83 -25.39 12.37
N LEU A 11 13.19 -26.52 12.08
CA LEU A 11 12.35 -27.19 13.06
C LEU A 11 13.17 -27.82 14.22
N GLU A 12 14.34 -28.39 13.94
CA GLU A 12 15.23 -28.95 14.94
C GLU A 12 15.77 -27.87 15.88
N HIS A 13 16.26 -26.74 15.33
CA HIS A 13 16.73 -25.62 16.13
C HIS A 13 15.58 -24.97 16.92
N SER A 14 14.41 -24.82 16.31
CA SER A 14 13.24 -24.28 17.00
C SER A 14 12.80 -25.17 18.18
N ARG A 15 12.87 -26.50 18.05
CA ARG A 15 12.59 -27.42 19.15
C ARG A 15 13.62 -27.30 20.29
N ALA A 16 14.88 -27.08 19.96
CA ALA A 16 15.95 -26.94 20.93
C ALA A 16 15.89 -25.60 21.69
N LEU A 17 15.42 -24.51 21.01
CA LEU A 17 15.38 -23.17 21.55
C LEU A 17 14.05 -22.79 22.22
N GLU A 18 12.98 -23.54 21.93
CA GLU A 18 11.62 -23.27 22.40
C GLU A 18 11.21 -21.78 22.26
N PRO A 19 11.33 -21.18 21.04
CA PRO A 19 11.11 -19.76 20.86
C PRO A 19 9.62 -19.42 21.03
N LYS A 20 9.33 -18.25 21.58
CA LYS A 20 7.98 -17.68 21.59
C LYS A 20 7.59 -17.05 20.24
N LEU A 21 8.58 -16.65 19.48
CA LEU A 21 8.43 -16.03 18.16
C LEU A 21 9.42 -16.65 17.17
N LEU A 22 8.91 -17.12 16.04
CA LEU A 22 9.69 -17.62 14.91
C LEU A 22 9.51 -16.69 13.71
N ILE A 23 10.62 -16.16 13.17
CA ILE A 23 10.61 -15.31 11.99
C ILE A 23 11.32 -16.04 10.86
N ILE A 24 10.68 -16.18 9.72
CA ILE A 24 11.22 -16.81 8.51
C ILE A 24 11.37 -15.73 7.41
N ASP A 25 12.61 -15.42 7.03
CA ASP A 25 12.95 -14.52 5.94
C ASP A 25 13.84 -15.25 4.91
N SER A 26 13.28 -15.70 3.81
CA SER A 26 11.90 -15.63 3.34
C SER A 26 11.32 -17.04 3.16
N ILE A 27 9.99 -17.12 3.10
CA ILE A 27 9.31 -18.40 2.87
C ILE A 27 9.69 -19.00 1.49
N GLN A 28 10.07 -18.18 0.51
CA GLN A 28 10.48 -18.62 -0.82
C GLN A 28 11.81 -19.38 -0.83
N THR A 29 12.65 -19.20 0.18
CA THR A 29 13.94 -19.90 0.26
C THR A 29 13.83 -21.29 0.86
N LEU A 30 12.70 -21.61 1.48
CA LEU A 30 12.47 -22.92 2.06
C LEU A 30 12.05 -23.93 0.99
N ALA A 31 12.52 -25.16 1.17
CA ALA A 31 12.14 -26.29 0.33
C ALA A 31 11.98 -27.57 1.16
N THR A 32 11.24 -28.53 0.62
CA THR A 32 11.03 -29.86 1.19
C THR A 32 11.14 -30.94 0.11
N GLU A 33 11.68 -32.09 0.47
CA GLU A 33 11.77 -33.26 -0.42
C GLU A 33 10.39 -33.92 -0.65
N SER A 34 9.39 -33.62 0.16
CA SER A 34 8.03 -34.16 0.00
C SER A 34 7.33 -33.67 -1.26
N VAL A 35 7.89 -32.68 -1.94
CA VAL A 35 7.35 -32.11 -3.18
C VAL A 35 8.48 -32.04 -4.23
N ASP A 36 8.29 -32.74 -5.34
CA ASP A 36 9.21 -32.71 -6.47
C ASP A 36 8.99 -31.43 -7.29
N ALA A 37 9.54 -30.32 -6.79
CA ALA A 37 9.47 -28.99 -7.43
C ALA A 37 10.64 -28.13 -6.96
N ILE A 38 11.00 -27.16 -7.78
CA ILE A 38 12.10 -26.23 -7.48
C ILE A 38 11.78 -25.34 -6.27
N PRO A 39 12.78 -24.98 -5.44
CA PRO A 39 12.61 -24.01 -4.36
C PRO A 39 11.97 -22.72 -4.85
N GLY A 40 11.05 -22.14 -4.04
CA GLY A 40 10.33 -20.94 -4.41
C GLY A 40 9.11 -21.15 -5.32
N SER A 41 8.87 -22.39 -5.80
CA SER A 41 7.63 -22.72 -6.52
C SER A 41 6.42 -22.69 -5.59
N LEU A 42 5.21 -22.49 -6.16
CA LEU A 42 3.95 -22.42 -5.41
C LEU A 42 3.70 -23.68 -4.55
N SER A 43 4.01 -24.85 -5.09
CA SER A 43 3.85 -26.13 -4.39
C SER A 43 4.82 -26.24 -3.21
N GLN A 44 6.08 -25.82 -3.36
CA GLN A 44 7.05 -25.79 -2.29
C GLN A 44 6.65 -24.81 -1.18
N ILE A 45 6.30 -23.58 -1.55
CA ILE A 45 5.86 -22.56 -0.60
C ILE A 45 4.66 -23.05 0.21
N ARG A 46 3.66 -23.64 -0.47
CA ARG A 46 2.46 -24.16 0.18
C ARG A 46 2.78 -25.26 1.19
N GLU A 47 3.63 -26.23 0.79
CA GLU A 47 3.96 -27.36 1.67
C GLU A 47 4.82 -26.92 2.85
N CYS A 48 5.84 -26.08 2.63
CA CYS A 48 6.65 -25.53 3.71
C CYS A 48 5.79 -24.73 4.70
N THR A 49 4.84 -23.94 4.19
CA THR A 49 3.91 -23.20 5.04
C THR A 49 3.01 -24.10 5.84
N ASN A 50 2.45 -25.17 5.25
CA ASN A 50 1.63 -26.14 5.97
C ASN A 50 2.37 -26.76 7.16
N VAL A 51 3.62 -27.15 6.94
CA VAL A 51 4.47 -27.74 7.98
C VAL A 51 4.75 -26.74 9.10
N LEU A 52 5.12 -25.50 8.74
CA LEU A 52 5.39 -24.45 9.72
C LEU A 52 4.14 -24.10 10.55
N LEU A 53 2.98 -23.95 9.90
CA LEU A 53 1.71 -23.66 10.59
C LEU A 53 1.30 -24.76 11.55
N ARG A 54 1.48 -26.03 11.16
CA ARG A 54 1.21 -27.17 12.03
C ARG A 54 2.14 -27.12 13.26
N TYR A 55 3.44 -26.98 13.02
CA TYR A 55 4.43 -26.87 14.08
C TYR A 55 4.15 -25.72 15.06
N SER A 56 3.82 -24.55 14.52
CA SER A 56 3.50 -23.35 15.32
C SER A 56 2.27 -23.57 16.20
N LYS A 57 1.22 -24.22 15.68
CA LYS A 57 0.00 -24.53 16.44
C LYS A 57 0.25 -25.57 17.53
N GLU A 58 0.99 -26.63 17.21
CA GLU A 58 1.31 -27.69 18.18
C GLU A 58 2.16 -27.19 19.35
N ASN A 59 3.02 -26.20 19.10
CA ASN A 59 3.94 -25.66 20.11
C ASN A 59 3.55 -24.28 20.65
N THR A 60 2.41 -23.72 20.23
CA THR A 60 1.93 -22.39 20.64
C THR A 60 2.96 -21.28 20.34
N ILE A 61 3.61 -21.34 19.16
CA ILE A 61 4.63 -20.39 18.73
C ILE A 61 4.00 -19.39 17.78
N THR A 62 4.19 -18.10 18.03
CA THR A 62 3.85 -17.04 17.04
C THR A 62 4.85 -17.11 15.89
N THR A 63 4.36 -17.18 14.65
CA THR A 63 5.23 -17.29 13.47
C THR A 63 4.96 -16.16 12.49
N ILE A 64 6.03 -15.46 12.08
CA ILE A 64 6.01 -14.45 11.03
C ILE A 64 6.71 -15.03 9.80
N LEU A 65 5.98 -15.09 8.69
CA LEU A 65 6.49 -15.51 7.39
C LEU A 65 6.68 -14.27 6.53
N ILE A 66 7.91 -13.98 6.15
CA ILE A 66 8.23 -12.88 5.24
C ILE A 66 8.21 -13.42 3.82
N GLY A 67 7.49 -12.74 2.94
CA GLY A 67 7.39 -13.05 1.53
C GLY A 67 7.60 -11.80 0.66
N HIS A 68 8.20 -11.99 -0.51
CA HIS A 68 8.46 -10.90 -1.45
C HIS A 68 7.37 -10.84 -2.52
N ILE A 69 6.95 -9.63 -2.88
CA ILE A 69 6.03 -9.34 -3.98
C ILE A 69 6.84 -9.20 -5.26
N THR A 70 6.33 -9.71 -6.39
CA THR A 70 6.92 -9.44 -7.71
C THR A 70 6.66 -7.98 -8.13
N LYS A 71 7.46 -7.45 -9.08
CA LYS A 71 7.34 -6.07 -9.57
C LYS A 71 5.95 -5.69 -10.09
N ASP A 72 5.15 -6.67 -10.51
CA ASP A 72 3.80 -6.47 -11.01
C ASP A 72 2.74 -6.41 -9.90
N GLY A 73 3.16 -6.35 -8.63
CA GLY A 73 2.25 -6.36 -7.47
C GLY A 73 1.46 -7.68 -7.33
N GLN A 74 1.73 -8.65 -8.21
CA GLN A 74 1.18 -9.98 -8.10
C GLN A 74 2.18 -10.86 -7.34
N LEU A 75 1.76 -11.29 -6.20
CA LEU A 75 2.46 -12.27 -5.42
C LEU A 75 2.51 -13.59 -6.19
N ALA A 76 3.66 -13.94 -6.75
CA ALA A 76 3.93 -15.33 -7.09
C ALA A 76 3.95 -16.12 -5.77
N GLY A 77 2.83 -16.74 -5.42
CA GLY A 77 2.70 -17.54 -4.20
C GLY A 77 1.88 -16.97 -3.04
N PRO A 78 1.81 -15.68 -2.78
CA PRO A 78 1.19 -15.14 -1.56
C PRO A 78 -0.32 -15.20 -1.51
N LYS A 79 -1.05 -15.15 -2.63
CA LYS A 79 -2.50 -15.37 -2.58
C LYS A 79 -2.85 -16.73 -1.94
N ILE A 80 -2.01 -17.75 -2.14
CA ILE A 80 -2.18 -19.04 -1.45
C ILE A 80 -1.93 -18.89 0.05
N LEU A 81 -0.87 -18.16 0.43
CA LEU A 81 -0.54 -17.92 1.84
C LEU A 81 -1.60 -17.09 2.57
N GLU A 82 -2.21 -16.10 1.90
CA GLU A 82 -3.29 -15.29 2.47
C GLU A 82 -4.44 -16.13 3.02
N HIS A 83 -4.78 -17.24 2.36
CA HIS A 83 -5.82 -18.15 2.85
C HIS A 83 -5.37 -19.03 4.02
N MET A 84 -4.07 -19.27 4.14
CA MET A 84 -3.51 -20.21 5.12
C MET A 84 -3.19 -19.52 6.47
N VAL A 85 -2.80 -18.25 6.47
CA VAL A 85 -2.39 -17.50 7.65
C VAL A 85 -3.57 -16.74 8.29
N ASP A 86 -3.42 -16.36 9.55
CA ASP A 86 -4.44 -15.62 10.30
C ASP A 86 -4.42 -14.13 10.02
N THR A 87 -3.24 -13.57 9.81
CA THR A 87 -3.05 -12.14 9.52
C THR A 87 -2.12 -11.96 8.34
N VAL A 88 -2.44 -11.01 7.47
CA VAL A 88 -1.60 -10.60 6.33
C VAL A 88 -1.33 -9.11 6.47
N LEU A 89 -0.06 -8.76 6.58
CA LEU A 89 0.43 -7.40 6.60
C LEU A 89 1.20 -7.13 5.31
N GLN A 90 0.96 -5.98 4.70
CA GLN A 90 1.64 -5.56 3.49
C GLN A 90 2.31 -4.21 3.71
N PHE A 91 3.58 -4.11 3.32
CA PHE A 91 4.25 -2.84 3.18
C PHE A 91 4.01 -2.29 1.77
N GLU A 92 3.43 -1.10 1.72
CA GLU A 92 3.25 -0.32 0.50
C GLU A 92 4.25 0.83 0.50
N GLY A 93 4.84 1.14 -0.64
CA GLY A 93 5.72 2.29 -0.78
C GLY A 93 6.33 2.35 -2.16
N ASP A 94 6.53 3.56 -2.63
CA ASP A 94 7.19 3.87 -3.89
C ASP A 94 8.67 4.18 -3.64
N GLN A 95 9.53 3.94 -4.63
CA GLN A 95 10.95 4.29 -4.58
C GLN A 95 11.18 5.81 -4.53
N GLN A 96 10.19 6.59 -4.98
CA GLN A 96 10.26 8.05 -5.03
C GLN A 96 9.84 8.72 -3.70
N HIS A 97 9.18 7.99 -2.81
CA HIS A 97 8.67 8.54 -1.55
C HIS A 97 9.40 7.95 -0.35
N MET A 98 9.75 8.80 0.61
CA MET A 98 10.45 8.40 1.85
C MET A 98 9.55 7.61 2.81
N TYR A 99 8.24 7.51 2.51
CA TYR A 99 7.28 6.87 3.40
C TYR A 99 6.98 5.43 3.00
N ARG A 100 6.65 4.64 4.02
CA ARG A 100 6.18 3.26 3.88
C ARG A 100 4.89 3.11 4.69
N ILE A 101 3.88 2.56 4.07
CA ILE A 101 2.60 2.29 4.71
C ILE A 101 2.52 0.80 4.99
N LEU A 102 2.30 0.45 6.25
CA LEU A 102 1.99 -0.92 6.67
C LEU A 102 0.48 -1.06 6.77
N ARG A 103 -0.08 -1.89 5.94
CA ARG A 103 -1.52 -2.14 5.87
C ARG A 103 -1.86 -3.57 6.24
N SER A 104 -2.93 -3.75 7.02
CA SER A 104 -3.50 -5.06 7.28
C SER A 104 -4.44 -5.45 6.14
N MET A 105 -4.05 -6.44 5.32
CA MET A 105 -4.88 -6.96 4.22
C MET A 105 -5.88 -8.01 4.71
N LYS A 106 -5.55 -8.72 5.78
CA LYS A 106 -6.37 -9.73 6.43
C LYS A 106 -6.04 -9.77 7.91
N ASN A 107 -7.06 -9.87 8.75
CA ASN A 107 -6.91 -10.12 10.18
C ASN A 107 -8.12 -10.90 10.70
N ARG A 108 -7.92 -12.15 11.12
CA ARG A 108 -9.00 -12.99 11.66
C ARG A 108 -9.47 -12.56 13.04
N PHE A 109 -8.62 -11.86 13.79
CA PHE A 109 -8.84 -11.56 15.21
C PHE A 109 -9.07 -10.07 15.48
N GLY A 110 -9.14 -9.24 14.44
CA GLY A 110 -9.30 -7.80 14.59
C GLY A 110 -9.61 -7.07 13.29
N SER A 111 -9.61 -5.74 13.38
CA SER A 111 -9.85 -4.86 12.23
C SER A 111 -8.71 -4.92 11.21
N THR A 112 -9.04 -4.77 9.94
CA THR A 112 -8.10 -4.52 8.85
C THR A 112 -8.01 -3.04 8.50
N SER A 113 -8.76 -2.20 9.20
CA SER A 113 -8.89 -0.78 8.90
C SER A 113 -7.77 0.08 9.48
N GLU A 114 -6.80 -0.49 10.18
CA GLU A 114 -5.69 0.27 10.74
C GLU A 114 -4.48 0.24 9.81
N ILE A 115 -3.79 1.39 9.75
CA ILE A 115 -2.54 1.53 9.01
C ILE A 115 -1.43 2.05 9.92
N GLY A 116 -0.20 1.60 9.66
CA GLY A 116 1.01 2.19 10.21
C GLY A 116 1.75 2.98 9.14
N ILE A 117 2.14 4.21 9.43
CA ILE A 117 2.95 5.03 8.51
C ILE A 117 4.35 5.16 9.09
N TYR A 118 5.33 4.88 8.27
CA TYR A 118 6.74 4.90 8.61
C TYR A 118 7.51 5.75 7.61
N GLU A 119 8.50 6.46 8.11
CA GLU A 119 9.47 7.18 7.30
C GLU A 119 10.75 6.36 7.17
N MET A 120 11.31 6.29 5.97
CA MET A 120 12.58 5.62 5.72
C MET A 120 13.73 6.60 5.94
N LEU A 121 14.49 6.40 6.99
CA LEU A 121 15.70 7.16 7.32
C LEU A 121 16.94 6.32 7.04
N GLN A 122 18.12 6.95 7.07
CA GLN A 122 19.40 6.21 7.00
C GLN A 122 19.58 5.22 8.16
N SER A 123 18.98 5.52 9.32
CA SER A 123 18.99 4.64 10.50
C SER A 123 17.94 3.55 10.48
N GLY A 124 17.08 3.48 9.46
CA GLY A 124 15.99 2.53 9.33
C GLY A 124 14.60 3.19 9.35
N LEU A 125 13.57 2.39 9.65
CA LEU A 125 12.19 2.86 9.69
C LEU A 125 11.88 3.60 11.00
N ARG A 126 11.32 4.79 10.89
CA ARG A 126 10.79 5.58 12.00
C ARG A 126 9.27 5.66 11.90
N GLN A 127 8.57 5.35 12.98
CA GLN A 127 7.11 5.53 13.03
C GLN A 127 6.75 7.01 12.94
N VAL A 128 5.74 7.31 12.14
CA VAL A 128 5.17 8.64 12.00
C VAL A 128 3.93 8.72 12.89
N ALA A 129 4.01 9.52 13.96
CA ALA A 129 2.91 9.65 14.92
C ALA A 129 1.73 10.44 14.34
N ASN A 130 2.01 11.50 13.58
CA ASN A 130 1.01 12.33 12.92
C ASN A 130 1.25 12.36 11.40
N PRO A 131 0.60 11.49 10.63
CA PRO A 131 0.75 11.46 9.18
C PRO A 131 0.35 12.77 8.48
N SER A 132 -0.60 13.51 9.06
CA SER A 132 -1.07 14.75 8.47
C SER A 132 0.02 15.83 8.40
N GLU A 133 0.94 15.89 9.37
CA GLU A 133 2.06 16.83 9.35
C GLU A 133 3.01 16.61 8.16
N LEU A 134 3.09 15.38 7.68
CA LEU A 134 3.98 15.02 6.58
C LEU A 134 3.32 15.21 5.21
N LEU A 135 1.99 15.16 5.17
CA LEU A 135 1.20 15.22 3.94
C LEU A 135 0.70 16.66 3.66
N LEU A 136 0.92 17.55 4.60
CA LEU A 136 0.66 18.97 4.47
C LEU A 136 2.00 19.68 4.23
N SER A 137 2.12 20.35 3.11
CA SER A 137 3.27 21.21 2.84
C SER A 137 3.16 22.47 3.70
N ASN A 138 4.26 22.87 4.34
CA ASN A 138 4.32 24.15 5.02
C ASN A 138 4.44 25.27 3.95
N HIS A 139 3.32 25.75 3.49
CA HIS A 139 3.28 26.92 2.61
C HIS A 139 2.98 28.15 3.43
N ASP A 140 3.91 29.10 3.43
CA ASP A 140 3.73 30.44 4.04
C ASP A 140 2.75 31.32 3.24
N GLN A 141 2.27 30.84 2.09
CA GLN A 141 1.35 31.57 1.21
C GLN A 141 0.25 30.64 0.69
N ASP A 142 -0.96 31.17 0.54
CA ASP A 142 -2.06 30.50 -0.13
C ASP A 142 -1.72 30.29 -1.62
N LEU A 143 -1.41 29.06 -1.97
CA LEU A 143 -1.12 28.66 -3.34
C LEU A 143 -2.40 28.32 -4.08
N SER A 144 -2.62 28.95 -5.24
CA SER A 144 -3.69 28.54 -6.14
C SER A 144 -3.49 27.11 -6.62
N GLY A 145 -4.56 26.34 -6.68
CA GLY A 145 -4.52 24.93 -7.11
C GLY A 145 -4.11 23.94 -6.03
N VAL A 146 -4.09 24.36 -4.77
CA VAL A 146 -3.78 23.52 -3.61
C VAL A 146 -4.95 23.58 -2.62
N ALA A 147 -5.40 22.43 -2.16
CA ALA A 147 -6.39 22.35 -1.09
C ALA A 147 -6.05 21.24 -0.09
N VAL A 148 -6.34 21.48 1.17
CA VAL A 148 -6.28 20.46 2.20
C VAL A 148 -7.57 19.67 2.20
N SER A 149 -7.44 18.37 2.14
CA SER A 149 -8.56 17.43 2.21
C SER A 149 -8.38 16.45 3.36
N ALA A 150 -9.47 15.81 3.73
CA ALA A 150 -9.46 14.73 4.70
C ALA A 150 -9.88 13.43 4.03
N THR A 151 -9.20 12.35 4.37
CA THR A 151 -9.59 10.99 4.00
C THR A 151 -9.66 10.10 5.23
N MET A 152 -10.52 9.11 5.19
CA MET A 152 -10.58 8.08 6.22
C MET A 152 -9.73 6.88 5.79
N GLU A 153 -8.72 6.59 6.56
CA GLU A 153 -7.95 5.35 6.43
C GLU A 153 -8.23 4.48 7.66
N GLY A 154 -9.18 3.58 7.48
CA GLY A 154 -9.72 2.78 8.57
C GLY A 154 -10.51 3.63 9.56
N VAL A 155 -10.02 3.72 10.78
CA VAL A 155 -10.62 4.53 11.86
C VAL A 155 -9.92 5.87 12.06
N ARG A 156 -8.89 6.17 11.28
CA ARG A 156 -8.11 7.42 11.39
C ARG A 156 -8.44 8.38 10.28
N THR A 157 -8.71 9.63 10.64
CA THR A 157 -8.76 10.73 9.67
C THR A 157 -7.34 11.20 9.40
N ILE A 158 -6.97 11.24 8.12
CA ILE A 158 -5.69 11.74 7.65
C ILE A 158 -5.96 12.98 6.81
N LEU A 159 -5.32 14.09 7.16
CA LEU A 159 -5.31 15.28 6.32
C LEU A 159 -4.21 15.12 5.28
N LEU A 160 -4.51 15.51 4.06
CA LEU A 160 -3.58 15.45 2.93
C LEU A 160 -3.79 16.66 2.02
N GLU A 161 -2.74 17.00 1.33
CA GLU A 161 -2.77 18.07 0.34
C GLU A 161 -3.10 17.49 -1.03
N VAL A 162 -4.07 18.11 -1.69
CA VAL A 162 -4.45 17.84 -3.06
C VAL A 162 -4.04 19.01 -3.92
N GLN A 163 -3.28 18.74 -4.94
CA GLN A 163 -2.76 19.73 -5.87
C GLN A 163 -3.39 19.51 -7.24
N ALA A 164 -3.93 20.55 -7.85
CA ALA A 164 -4.48 20.51 -9.18
C ALA A 164 -3.91 21.64 -10.07
N LEU A 165 -3.55 21.27 -11.29
CA LEU A 165 -3.16 22.21 -12.30
C LEU A 165 -4.12 22.12 -13.47
N VAL A 166 -4.73 23.23 -13.83
CA VAL A 166 -5.61 23.36 -15.01
C VAL A 166 -5.00 24.39 -15.96
N SER A 167 -4.65 23.94 -17.15
CA SER A 167 -4.07 24.81 -18.19
C SER A 167 -4.76 24.66 -19.53
N THR A 168 -4.52 25.57 -20.45
CA THR A 168 -5.00 25.39 -21.84
C THR A 168 -4.20 24.28 -22.51
N ALA A 169 -4.88 23.36 -23.19
CA ALA A 169 -4.23 22.24 -23.86
C ALA A 169 -3.21 22.74 -24.90
N ALA A 170 -1.94 22.41 -24.66
CA ALA A 170 -0.84 22.89 -25.51
C ALA A 170 -0.74 22.15 -26.85
N TYR A 171 -1.21 20.89 -26.89
CA TYR A 171 -1.04 19.98 -28.03
C TYR A 171 -2.35 19.62 -28.74
N GLY A 172 -3.37 20.44 -28.61
CA GLY A 172 -4.66 20.24 -29.30
C GLY A 172 -5.56 19.14 -28.72
N THR A 173 -5.01 18.15 -28.05
CA THR A 173 -5.75 17.09 -27.32
C THR A 173 -5.57 17.27 -25.84
N PRO A 174 -6.63 17.53 -25.05
CA PRO A 174 -6.56 17.71 -23.61
C PRO A 174 -5.98 16.47 -22.90
N GLN A 175 -4.98 16.70 -22.09
CA GLN A 175 -4.37 15.67 -21.26
C GLN A 175 -5.00 15.66 -19.85
N ARG A 176 -5.25 14.47 -19.34
CA ARG A 176 -5.79 14.28 -17.98
C ARG A 176 -5.01 13.20 -17.28
N SER A 177 -4.36 13.57 -16.21
CA SER A 177 -3.51 12.67 -15.41
C SER A 177 -3.77 12.86 -13.94
N ALA A 178 -3.70 11.78 -13.18
CA ALA A 178 -3.83 11.80 -11.73
C ALA A 178 -2.79 10.89 -11.09
N THR A 179 -2.15 11.40 -10.04
CA THR A 179 -1.26 10.63 -9.15
C THR A 179 -1.96 10.48 -7.80
N GLY A 180 -2.07 9.25 -7.31
CA GLY A 180 -2.75 8.94 -6.05
C GLY A 180 -4.29 8.92 -6.12
N PHE A 181 -4.87 9.20 -7.29
CA PHE A 181 -6.32 9.24 -7.51
C PHE A 181 -6.68 8.48 -8.80
N ASP A 182 -7.90 7.92 -8.86
CA ASP A 182 -8.37 7.19 -10.04
C ASP A 182 -8.69 8.14 -11.20
N THR A 183 -8.01 7.97 -12.33
CA THR A 183 -8.15 8.84 -13.50
C THR A 183 -9.56 8.75 -14.13
N ARG A 184 -10.24 7.60 -14.05
CA ARG A 184 -11.62 7.45 -14.58
C ARG A 184 -12.59 8.26 -13.74
N ARG A 185 -12.40 8.24 -12.41
CA ARG A 185 -13.17 9.04 -11.47
C ARG A 185 -12.92 10.54 -11.67
N LEU A 186 -11.66 10.96 -11.85
CA LEU A 186 -11.33 12.33 -12.21
C LEU A 186 -12.09 12.78 -13.46
N ASN A 187 -12.06 11.99 -14.53
CA ASN A 187 -12.76 12.30 -15.78
C ASN A 187 -14.28 12.45 -15.59
N MET A 188 -14.88 11.61 -14.76
CA MET A 188 -16.30 11.70 -14.42
C MET A 188 -16.62 13.00 -13.67
N LEU A 189 -15.80 13.36 -12.66
CA LEU A 189 -15.98 14.59 -11.91
C LEU A 189 -15.83 15.83 -12.78
N LEU A 190 -14.84 15.88 -13.67
CA LEU A 190 -14.66 16.97 -14.62
C LEU A 190 -15.85 17.11 -15.57
N ALA A 191 -16.43 16.00 -16.04
CA ALA A 191 -17.63 16.03 -16.88
C ALA A 191 -18.86 16.56 -16.12
N VAL A 192 -19.00 16.22 -14.82
CA VAL A 192 -20.05 16.75 -13.95
C VAL A 192 -19.88 18.27 -13.76
N LEU A 193 -18.67 18.72 -13.45
CA LEU A 193 -18.34 20.14 -13.29
C LEU A 193 -18.64 20.94 -14.57
N GLU A 194 -18.28 20.41 -15.71
CA GLU A 194 -18.55 21.05 -17.00
C GLU A 194 -20.07 21.18 -17.26
N LYS A 195 -20.81 20.09 -17.03
CA LYS A 195 -22.26 20.05 -17.33
C LYS A 195 -23.12 20.78 -16.32
N ARG A 196 -22.77 20.71 -15.03
CA ARG A 196 -23.61 21.23 -13.93
C ARG A 196 -23.21 22.62 -13.46
N VAL A 197 -21.90 22.89 -13.45
CA VAL A 197 -21.36 24.16 -12.95
C VAL A 197 -21.02 25.12 -14.09
N GLY A 198 -20.90 24.61 -15.32
CA GLY A 198 -20.62 25.42 -16.52
C GLY A 198 -19.15 25.72 -16.72
N PHE A 199 -18.24 24.97 -16.09
CA PHE A 199 -16.81 25.11 -16.34
C PHE A 199 -16.45 24.69 -17.76
N ARG A 200 -15.51 25.41 -18.40
CA ARG A 200 -15.04 25.09 -19.73
C ARG A 200 -13.77 24.23 -19.66
N LEU A 201 -13.93 22.96 -19.32
CA LEU A 201 -12.82 22.03 -19.10
C LEU A 201 -12.51 21.13 -20.30
N ALA A 202 -13.38 21.12 -21.34
CA ALA A 202 -13.22 20.27 -22.51
C ALA A 202 -11.91 20.49 -23.26
N ALA A 203 -11.41 21.74 -23.31
CA ALA A 203 -10.15 22.11 -23.98
C ALA A 203 -9.00 22.40 -23.00
N LYS A 204 -9.07 21.87 -21.78
CA LYS A 204 -8.06 22.09 -20.73
C LYS A 204 -7.34 20.82 -20.39
N ASP A 205 -6.02 20.95 -20.21
CA ASP A 205 -5.20 19.95 -19.54
C ASP A 205 -5.50 20.00 -18.03
N VAL A 206 -5.65 18.84 -17.41
CA VAL A 206 -5.90 18.73 -15.99
C VAL A 206 -4.94 17.69 -15.37
N PHE A 207 -4.13 18.15 -14.46
CA PHE A 207 -3.20 17.34 -13.70
C PHE A 207 -3.59 17.39 -12.24
N LEU A 208 -3.72 16.22 -11.62
CA LEU A 208 -4.04 16.06 -10.20
C LEU A 208 -2.93 15.29 -9.51
N ASN A 209 -2.50 15.77 -8.35
CA ASN A 209 -1.53 15.10 -7.51
C ASN A 209 -1.98 15.08 -6.06
N ILE A 210 -1.93 13.91 -5.44
CA ILE A 210 -2.11 13.77 -4.00
C ILE A 210 -0.74 13.71 -3.35
N ALA A 211 -0.50 14.61 -2.39
CA ALA A 211 0.77 14.70 -1.68
C ALA A 211 1.12 13.37 -1.00
N GLY A 212 2.42 13.04 -0.96
CA GLY A 212 2.91 11.80 -0.36
C GLY A 212 2.68 10.53 -1.19
N GLY A 213 2.07 10.63 -2.40
CA GLY A 213 1.85 9.47 -3.29
C GLY A 213 0.88 8.43 -2.76
N ILE A 214 0.10 8.78 -1.74
CA ILE A 214 -0.91 7.89 -1.16
C ILE A 214 -2.05 7.71 -2.16
N ARG A 215 -2.48 6.47 -2.38
CA ARG A 215 -3.69 6.19 -3.16
C ARG A 215 -4.92 6.38 -2.29
N VAL A 216 -5.79 7.30 -2.70
CA VAL A 216 -7.04 7.59 -2.01
C VAL A 216 -8.21 7.15 -2.87
N SER A 217 -9.09 6.34 -2.27
CA SER A 217 -10.34 5.88 -2.88
C SER A 217 -11.59 6.48 -2.22
N ASP A 218 -11.41 7.22 -1.12
CA ASP A 218 -12.49 7.82 -0.35
C ASP A 218 -13.24 8.90 -1.15
N PRO A 219 -14.58 8.83 -1.27
CA PRO A 219 -15.39 9.86 -1.90
C PRO A 219 -15.30 11.25 -1.28
N ALA A 220 -14.90 11.35 -0.02
CA ALA A 220 -14.76 12.64 0.67
C ALA A 220 -13.78 13.59 -0.07
N LEU A 221 -12.81 13.02 -0.79
CA LEU A 221 -11.83 13.77 -1.58
C LEU A 221 -12.45 14.52 -2.77
N ASP A 222 -13.59 14.07 -3.28
CA ASP A 222 -14.24 14.65 -4.47
C ASP A 222 -14.64 16.12 -4.24
N LEU A 223 -15.02 16.47 -3.01
CA LEU A 223 -15.37 17.86 -2.66
C LEU A 223 -14.17 18.81 -2.76
N SER A 224 -13.01 18.35 -2.37
CA SER A 224 -11.77 19.15 -2.47
C SER A 224 -11.36 19.38 -3.92
N LEU A 225 -11.58 18.39 -4.80
CA LEU A 225 -11.34 18.53 -6.24
C LEU A 225 -12.26 19.57 -6.88
N ILE A 226 -13.51 19.67 -6.43
CA ILE A 226 -14.45 20.69 -6.90
C ILE A 226 -13.93 22.08 -6.54
N HIS A 227 -13.49 22.29 -5.29
CA HIS A 227 -12.95 23.57 -4.84
C HIS A 227 -11.69 24.01 -5.58
N ILE A 228 -10.76 23.08 -5.83
CA ILE A 228 -9.50 23.39 -6.53
C ILE A 228 -9.75 23.71 -7.98
N SER A 229 -10.77 23.09 -8.60
CA SER A 229 -11.11 23.28 -10.00
C SER A 229 -11.91 24.56 -10.26
N GLU A 230 -12.36 25.26 -9.24
CA GLU A 230 -12.97 26.58 -9.39
C GLU A 230 -11.91 27.56 -9.90
N PRO A 231 -12.09 28.15 -11.10
CA PRO A 231 -11.22 29.21 -11.51
C PRO A 231 -11.38 30.36 -10.51
N THR A 232 -10.27 30.73 -9.85
CA THR A 232 -10.24 31.95 -9.02
C THR A 232 -10.90 33.07 -9.83
N ARG A 233 -12.06 33.52 -9.36
CA ARG A 233 -12.68 34.73 -9.92
C ARG A 233 -11.67 35.87 -9.75
N PRO A 234 -11.40 36.65 -10.80
CA PRO A 234 -10.55 37.82 -10.70
C PRO A 234 -11.13 38.86 -9.74
#